data_a5c3874efcce73f2708022dc6320b4f9
#
_entry.id   a5c3874efcce73f2708022dc6320b4f9
#
_cell.length_a   1.000
_cell.length_b   1.000
_cell.length_c   1.000
_cell.angle_alpha   90.00
_cell.angle_beta   90.00
_cell.angle_gamma   90.00
#
_symmetry.space_group_name_H-M   'P 1'
#
loop_
_entity.id
_entity.type
_entity.pdbx_description
1 polymer ?
#
loop_
_entity_poly.entity_id
_entity_poly.type
_entity_poly.pdbx_seq_one_letter_code
_entity_poly.pdbx_strand_id
1 'polypeptide(L)'
;MKTGILTFHASHNYGSMLQAYALQQTVLSLGHECEIINFRTRRQRRFYRPFFIKGGFRSKIKAILFPRIAIDDRRKYRLCEQFIRDNLRLSGQEYATENQLRDAALPYDAIIAGSDQIWNISCFDHDSAYFLSFARPEVRKIAYAPSMWP
;
A
#
# COMPACT_ATOMS: atom_id res chain seq x y z
N MET A 1 10.55 -17.17 -10.99
CA MET A 1 9.13 -16.76 -10.99
C MET A 1 9.05 -15.27 -10.74
N LYS A 2 8.16 -14.58 -11.44
CA LYS A 2 7.83 -13.19 -11.16
C LYS A 2 6.65 -13.12 -10.17
N THR A 3 6.85 -12.48 -9.03
CA THR A 3 5.90 -12.44 -7.92
C THR A 3 5.44 -11.02 -7.65
N GLY A 4 4.13 -10.82 -7.55
CA GLY A 4 3.53 -9.58 -7.08
C GLY A 4 3.16 -9.70 -5.59
N ILE A 5 3.44 -8.67 -4.79
CA ILE A 5 2.95 -8.58 -3.40
C ILE A 5 1.85 -7.52 -3.34
N LEU A 6 0.71 -7.86 -2.78
CA LEU A 6 -0.39 -6.94 -2.50
C LEU A 6 -0.58 -6.79 -1.00
N THR A 7 -0.22 -5.63 -0.45
CA THR A 7 -0.24 -5.32 0.98
C THR A 7 -0.41 -3.83 1.25
N PHE A 8 -0.56 -3.44 2.52
CA PHE A 8 -0.60 -2.04 2.95
C PHE A 8 0.77 -1.35 2.89
N HIS A 9 1.36 -1.23 1.71
CA HIS A 9 2.68 -0.62 1.53
C HIS A 9 2.68 0.92 1.64
N ALA A 10 1.52 1.57 1.48
CA ALA A 10 1.39 3.03 1.41
C ALA A 10 0.47 3.62 2.50
N SER A 11 0.27 2.91 3.60
CA SER A 11 -0.57 3.35 4.72
C SER A 11 0.11 4.33 5.67
N HIS A 12 1.30 4.84 5.36
CA HIS A 12 2.10 5.75 6.20
C HIS A 12 2.18 5.32 7.68
N ASN A 13 2.16 4.01 7.88
CA ASN A 13 2.40 3.34 9.14
C ASN A 13 3.75 2.63 9.04
N TYR A 14 4.65 2.89 9.97
CA TYR A 14 6.01 2.32 9.94
C TYR A 14 5.98 0.79 9.96
N GLY A 15 5.10 0.17 10.75
CA GLY A 15 4.94 -1.28 10.80
C GLY A 15 4.54 -1.86 9.44
N SER A 16 3.51 -1.29 8.81
CA SER A 16 3.01 -1.73 7.50
C SER A 16 4.08 -1.57 6.40
N MET A 17 4.84 -0.49 6.43
CA MET A 17 5.90 -0.25 5.44
C MET A 17 7.08 -1.19 5.63
N LEU A 18 7.51 -1.43 6.88
CA LEU A 18 8.62 -2.34 7.20
C LEU A 18 8.28 -3.79 6.90
N GLN A 19 7.04 -4.24 7.19
CA GLN A 19 6.61 -5.59 6.85
C GLN A 19 6.57 -5.80 5.31
N ALA A 20 6.08 -4.80 4.55
CA ALA A 20 6.08 -4.86 3.10
C ALA A 20 7.50 -4.98 2.53
N TYR A 21 8.44 -4.20 3.07
CA TYR A 21 9.86 -4.29 2.74
C TYR A 21 10.43 -5.65 3.08
N ALA A 22 10.23 -6.14 4.31
CA ALA A 22 10.76 -7.42 4.77
C ALA A 22 10.25 -8.58 3.90
N LEU A 23 8.96 -8.62 3.60
CA LEU A 23 8.38 -9.65 2.74
C LEU A 23 8.98 -9.59 1.32
N GLN A 24 9.12 -8.38 0.75
CA GLN A 24 9.76 -8.24 -0.56
C GLN A 24 11.21 -8.73 -0.55
N GLN A 25 12.00 -8.35 0.47
CA GLN A 25 13.40 -8.80 0.58
C GLN A 25 13.48 -10.31 0.76
N THR A 26 12.56 -10.93 1.50
CA THR A 26 12.50 -12.38 1.67
C THR A 26 12.24 -13.08 0.34
N VAL A 27 11.26 -12.62 -0.45
CA VAL A 27 10.97 -13.21 -1.77
C VAL A 27 12.15 -13.05 -2.72
N LEU A 28 12.83 -11.90 -2.71
CA LEU A 28 14.04 -11.65 -3.50
C LEU A 28 15.21 -12.56 -3.07
N SER A 29 15.41 -12.78 -1.76
CA SER A 29 16.48 -13.66 -1.25
C SER A 29 16.27 -15.13 -1.60
N LEU A 30 15.04 -15.54 -1.86
CA LEU A 30 14.69 -16.87 -2.38
C LEU A 30 14.94 -17.03 -3.89
N GLY A 31 15.51 -16.02 -4.55
CA GLY A 31 15.85 -16.05 -5.97
C GLY A 31 14.67 -15.76 -6.92
N HIS A 32 13.62 -15.14 -6.43
CA HIS A 32 12.48 -14.77 -7.26
C HIS A 32 12.51 -13.26 -7.62
N GLU A 33 12.02 -12.91 -8.80
CA GLU A 33 11.68 -11.52 -9.10
C GLU A 33 10.48 -11.11 -8.26
N CYS A 34 10.53 -9.92 -7.68
CA CYS A 34 9.47 -9.46 -6.79
C CYS A 34 9.22 -7.96 -6.90
N GLU A 35 7.96 -7.61 -7.09
CA GLU A 35 7.46 -6.24 -7.06
C GLU A 35 6.28 -6.14 -6.09
N ILE A 36 6.15 -5.00 -5.41
CA ILE A 36 4.92 -4.66 -4.70
C ILE A 36 3.96 -4.03 -5.69
N ILE A 37 2.77 -4.58 -5.83
CA ILE A 37 1.71 -4.03 -6.66
C ILE A 37 1.31 -2.69 -6.07
N ASN A 38 1.54 -1.60 -6.80
CA ASN A 38 1.30 -0.24 -6.34
C ASN A 38 -0.20 0.07 -6.32
N PHE A 39 -0.90 -0.54 -5.37
CA PHE A 39 -2.34 -0.37 -5.17
C PHE A 39 -2.60 0.68 -4.09
N ARG A 40 -3.15 1.83 -4.50
CA ARG A 40 -3.46 2.97 -3.61
C ARG A 40 -4.84 3.52 -3.94
N THR A 41 -5.84 3.19 -3.13
CA THR A 41 -7.19 3.70 -3.35
C THR A 41 -7.25 5.23 -3.24
N ARG A 42 -8.22 5.85 -3.93
CA ARG A 42 -8.44 7.31 -3.82
C ARG A 42 -8.74 7.73 -2.37
N ARG A 43 -9.44 6.86 -1.61
CA ARG A 43 -9.75 7.07 -0.19
C ARG A 43 -8.48 7.12 0.64
N GLN A 44 -7.57 6.15 0.46
CA GLN A 44 -6.29 6.05 1.14
C GLN A 44 -5.41 7.26 0.84
N ARG A 45 -5.23 7.61 -0.43
CA ARG A 45 -4.47 8.81 -0.82
C ARG A 45 -5.00 10.09 -0.17
N ARG A 46 -6.33 10.28 -0.14
CA ARG A 46 -6.93 11.44 0.49
C ARG A 46 -6.70 11.47 2.00
N PHE A 47 -6.73 10.31 2.66
CA PHE A 47 -6.54 10.20 4.10
C PHE A 47 -5.12 10.55 4.53
N TYR A 48 -4.11 10.01 3.84
CA TYR A 48 -2.69 10.21 4.20
C TYR A 48 -2.09 11.52 3.70
N ARG A 49 -2.79 12.29 2.86
CA ARG A 49 -2.31 13.62 2.47
C ARG A 49 -2.19 14.53 3.68
N PRO A 50 -1.08 15.31 3.80
CA PRO A 50 -0.92 16.30 4.85
C PRO A 50 -2.09 17.30 4.91
N PHE A 51 -2.37 17.81 6.09
CA PHE A 51 -3.47 18.76 6.32
C PHE A 51 -3.46 19.95 5.34
N PHE A 52 -2.30 20.48 4.99
CA PHE A 52 -2.17 21.57 4.03
C PHE A 52 -2.67 21.24 2.61
N ILE A 53 -2.56 19.98 2.22
CA ILE A 53 -2.91 19.53 0.87
C ILE A 53 -4.38 19.08 0.81
N LYS A 54 -5.01 18.83 1.95
CA LYS A 54 -6.43 18.43 2.03
C LYS A 54 -7.42 19.53 1.60
N GLY A 55 -6.94 20.76 1.37
CA GLY A 55 -7.63 21.78 0.55
C GLY A 55 -8.87 22.45 1.13
N GLY A 56 -9.23 22.22 2.39
CA GLY A 56 -10.37 22.91 3.03
C GLY A 56 -9.96 24.15 3.82
N PHE A 57 -10.80 25.17 3.87
CA PHE A 57 -10.57 26.40 4.66
C PHE A 57 -10.24 26.11 6.13
N ARG A 58 -10.94 25.13 6.75
CA ARG A 58 -10.69 24.68 8.12
C ARG A 58 -9.29 24.03 8.29
N SER A 59 -8.79 23.38 7.27
CA SER A 59 -7.46 22.76 7.27
C SER A 59 -6.35 23.82 7.26
N LYS A 60 -6.53 24.89 6.49
CA LYS A 60 -5.61 26.03 6.44
C LYS A 60 -5.57 26.77 7.78
N ILE A 61 -6.74 26.99 8.42
CA ILE A 61 -6.82 27.62 9.74
C ILE A 61 -6.11 26.77 10.80
N LYS A 62 -6.34 25.44 10.84
CA LYS A 62 -5.63 24.54 11.76
C LYS A 62 -4.12 24.57 11.57
N ALA A 63 -3.67 24.66 10.34
CA ALA A 63 -2.25 24.74 10.03
C ALA A 63 -1.60 26.06 10.52
N ILE A 64 -2.34 27.15 10.49
CA ILE A 64 -1.89 28.45 11.01
C ILE A 64 -1.89 28.44 12.54
N LEU A 65 -2.92 27.87 13.16
CA LEU A 65 -3.03 27.80 14.62
C LEU A 65 -2.06 26.79 15.27
N PHE A 66 -1.71 25.71 14.55
CA PHE A 66 -0.83 24.66 15.05
C PHE A 66 0.32 24.37 14.07
N PRO A 67 1.24 25.32 13.86
CA PRO A 67 2.28 25.21 12.84
C PRO A 67 3.22 24.01 13.08
N ARG A 68 3.54 23.68 14.33
CA ARG A 68 4.39 22.52 14.65
C ARG A 68 3.77 21.21 14.19
N ILE A 69 2.49 20.99 14.48
CA ILE A 69 1.76 19.77 14.06
C ILE A 69 1.73 19.67 12.53
N ALA A 70 1.52 20.79 11.85
CA ALA A 70 1.49 20.81 10.40
C ALA A 70 2.87 20.53 9.76
N ILE A 71 3.94 20.98 10.39
CA ILE A 71 5.33 20.70 9.97
C ILE A 71 5.64 19.22 10.17
N ASP A 72 5.29 18.65 11.34
CA ASP A 72 5.55 17.25 11.67
C ASP A 72 4.76 16.30 10.74
N ASP A 73 3.48 16.59 10.48
CA ASP A 73 2.65 15.84 9.53
C ASP A 73 3.24 15.84 8.12
N ARG A 74 3.71 17.00 7.67
CA ARG A 74 4.39 17.13 6.37
C ARG A 74 5.74 16.41 6.33
N ARG A 75 6.49 16.44 7.42
CA ARG A 75 7.76 15.72 7.56
C ARG A 75 7.52 14.21 7.52
N LYS A 76 6.57 13.71 8.32
CA LYS A 76 6.17 12.29 8.33
C LYS A 76 5.77 11.83 6.92
N TYR A 77 4.89 12.57 6.25
CA TYR A 77 4.47 12.26 4.89
C TYR A 77 5.66 12.11 3.95
N ARG A 78 6.58 13.10 3.95
CA ARG A 78 7.77 13.07 3.08
C ARG A 78 8.68 11.88 3.37
N LEU A 79 8.92 11.58 4.65
CA LEU A 79 9.76 10.45 5.05
C LEU A 79 9.15 9.12 4.65
N CYS A 80 7.84 8.95 4.79
CA CYS A 80 7.14 7.74 4.34
C CYS A 80 7.21 7.58 2.82
N GLU A 81 6.89 8.61 2.05
CA GLU A 81 6.98 8.55 0.58
C GLU A 81 8.42 8.36 0.09
N GLN A 82 9.40 8.94 0.80
CA GLN A 82 10.81 8.71 0.52
C GLN A 82 11.19 7.26 0.78
N PHE A 83 10.82 6.70 1.93
CA PHE A 83 11.09 5.29 2.25
C PHE A 83 10.50 4.36 1.20
N ILE A 84 9.25 4.59 0.80
CA ILE A 84 8.57 3.79 -0.22
C ILE A 84 9.35 3.83 -1.53
N ARG A 85 9.74 5.02 -1.99
CA ARG A 85 10.46 5.20 -3.25
C ARG A 85 11.85 4.59 -3.23
N ASP A 86 12.57 4.73 -2.10
CA ASP A 86 13.99 4.37 -2.02
C ASP A 86 14.20 2.88 -1.69
N ASN A 87 13.21 2.24 -1.03
CA ASN A 87 13.36 0.87 -0.51
C ASN A 87 12.41 -0.16 -1.12
N LEU A 88 11.27 0.24 -1.68
CA LEU A 88 10.31 -0.69 -2.25
C LEU A 88 10.40 -0.71 -3.78
N ARG A 89 10.48 -1.90 -4.35
CA ARG A 89 10.31 -2.11 -5.78
C ARG A 89 8.82 -2.19 -6.08
N LEU A 90 8.27 -1.11 -6.58
CA LEU A 90 6.85 -1.04 -6.93
C LEU A 90 6.64 -1.43 -8.40
N SER A 91 5.44 -1.94 -8.71
CA SER A 91 4.99 -2.07 -10.10
C SER A 91 5.05 -0.70 -10.81
N GLY A 92 5.39 -0.71 -12.11
CA GLY A 92 5.56 0.53 -12.89
C GLY A 92 4.28 1.37 -13.01
N GLN A 93 3.12 0.76 -12.83
CA GLN A 93 1.81 1.43 -12.84
C GLN A 93 1.20 1.42 -11.44
N GLU A 94 0.50 2.53 -11.12
CA GLU A 94 -0.31 2.64 -9.90
C GLU A 94 -1.77 2.33 -10.21
N TYR A 95 -2.41 1.57 -9.32
CA TYR A 95 -3.81 1.15 -9.42
C TYR A 95 -4.61 1.71 -8.24
N ALA A 96 -5.81 2.18 -8.51
CA ALA A 96 -6.69 2.78 -7.50
C ALA A 96 -7.97 1.96 -7.25
N THR A 97 -8.27 0.98 -8.09
CA THR A 97 -9.46 0.12 -8.01
C THR A 97 -9.12 -1.31 -8.41
N GLU A 98 -9.90 -2.27 -7.90
CA GLU A 98 -9.78 -3.68 -8.27
C GLU A 98 -9.98 -3.91 -9.79
N ASN A 99 -10.88 -3.15 -10.42
CA ASN A 99 -11.10 -3.26 -11.86
C ASN A 99 -9.84 -2.91 -12.66
N GLN A 100 -9.10 -1.88 -12.25
CA GLN A 100 -7.82 -1.55 -12.87
C GLN A 100 -6.79 -2.68 -12.76
N LEU A 101 -6.75 -3.38 -11.60
CA LEU A 101 -5.88 -4.55 -11.43
C LEU A 101 -6.29 -5.70 -12.35
N ARG A 102 -7.60 -5.92 -12.53
CA ARG A 102 -8.16 -6.96 -13.40
C ARG A 102 -7.86 -6.69 -14.86
N ASP A 103 -8.07 -5.44 -15.30
CA ASP A 103 -7.89 -5.03 -16.70
C ASP A 103 -6.41 -4.98 -17.11
N ALA A 104 -5.51 -4.77 -16.14
CA ALA A 104 -4.07 -4.65 -16.40
C ALA A 104 -3.39 -5.96 -16.78
N ALA A 105 -4.08 -7.12 -16.70
CA ALA A 105 -3.51 -8.44 -16.98
C ALA A 105 -2.09 -8.60 -16.39
N LEU A 106 -1.96 -8.39 -15.09
CA LEU A 106 -0.70 -8.32 -14.36
C LEU A 106 0.25 -9.47 -14.71
N PRO A 107 1.54 -9.20 -14.99
CA PRO A 107 2.50 -10.19 -15.52
C PRO A 107 3.16 -11.01 -14.42
N TYR A 108 2.37 -11.52 -13.45
CA TYR A 108 2.90 -12.31 -12.34
C TYR A 108 2.51 -13.77 -12.44
N ASP A 109 3.47 -14.65 -12.13
CA ASP A 109 3.25 -16.10 -11.99
C ASP A 109 2.54 -16.41 -10.66
N ALA A 110 2.80 -15.57 -9.64
CA ALA A 110 2.18 -15.65 -8.31
C ALA A 110 1.89 -14.27 -7.75
N ILE A 111 0.82 -14.16 -6.97
CA ILE A 111 0.51 -12.95 -6.18
C ILE A 111 0.36 -13.35 -4.71
N ILE A 112 1.12 -12.66 -3.85
CA ILE A 112 1.08 -12.84 -2.40
C ILE A 112 0.23 -11.72 -1.79
N ALA A 113 -0.86 -12.09 -1.11
CA ALA A 113 -1.64 -11.20 -0.26
C ALA A 113 -1.07 -11.26 1.16
N GLY A 114 -0.68 -10.13 1.73
CA GLY A 114 -0.15 -10.07 3.09
C GLY A 114 1.25 -9.48 3.17
N SER A 115 1.83 -9.40 4.33
CA SER A 115 1.17 -9.59 5.62
C SER A 115 0.35 -8.36 6.01
N ASP A 116 0.02 -8.18 7.28
CA ASP A 116 -0.77 -7.06 7.81
C ASP A 116 -2.29 -7.38 7.89
N GLN A 117 -3.05 -6.43 8.40
CA GLN A 117 -4.51 -6.53 8.58
C GLN A 117 -5.28 -6.32 7.26
N ILE A 118 -4.76 -6.81 6.16
CA ILE A 118 -5.35 -6.56 4.84
C ILE A 118 -6.74 -7.18 4.67
N TRP A 119 -7.08 -8.19 5.47
CA TRP A 119 -8.40 -8.83 5.49
C TRP A 119 -9.32 -8.32 6.59
N ASN A 120 -8.88 -7.33 7.39
CA ASN A 120 -9.72 -6.68 8.38
C ASN A 120 -10.67 -5.70 7.69
N ILE A 121 -11.93 -6.09 7.55
CA ILE A 121 -12.99 -5.28 6.93
C ILE A 121 -13.28 -3.96 7.68
N SER A 122 -12.92 -3.89 8.96
CA SER A 122 -13.07 -2.68 9.77
C SER A 122 -11.89 -1.71 9.60
N CYS A 123 -10.81 -2.15 8.95
CA CYS A 123 -9.65 -1.30 8.70
C CYS A 123 -9.98 -0.23 7.66
N PHE A 124 -9.52 1.00 7.91
CA PHE A 124 -9.72 2.11 6.98
C PHE A 124 -9.17 1.82 5.56
N ASP A 125 -8.04 1.12 5.49
CA ASP A 125 -7.33 0.82 4.24
C ASP A 125 -7.83 -0.46 3.55
N HIS A 126 -8.84 -1.14 4.14
CA HIS A 126 -9.41 -2.35 3.55
C HIS A 126 -10.01 -2.10 2.16
N ASP A 127 -9.77 -3.06 1.26
CA ASP A 127 -10.37 -3.14 -0.07
C ASP A 127 -10.51 -4.62 -0.48
N SER A 128 -11.54 -4.95 -1.27
CA SER A 128 -11.79 -6.32 -1.75
C SER A 128 -10.66 -6.88 -2.61
N ALA A 129 -9.87 -6.03 -3.22
CA ALA A 129 -8.70 -6.44 -4.01
C ALA A 129 -7.71 -7.31 -3.20
N TYR A 130 -7.63 -7.14 -1.88
CA TYR A 130 -6.75 -7.95 -1.03
C TYR A 130 -7.14 -9.43 -0.95
N PHE A 131 -8.33 -9.82 -1.40
CA PHE A 131 -8.73 -11.22 -1.55
C PHE A 131 -8.28 -11.83 -2.89
N LEU A 132 -7.61 -11.06 -3.75
CA LEU A 132 -7.06 -11.50 -5.03
C LEU A 132 -8.10 -12.07 -6.02
N SER A 133 -9.36 -11.61 -5.93
CA SER A 133 -10.44 -12.01 -6.83
C SER A 133 -10.22 -11.53 -8.28
N PHE A 134 -9.44 -10.48 -8.48
CA PHE A 134 -9.07 -9.95 -9.78
C PHE A 134 -8.03 -10.83 -10.52
N ALA A 135 -7.25 -11.62 -9.78
CA ALA A 135 -6.16 -12.40 -10.36
C ALA A 135 -6.71 -13.56 -11.20
N ARG A 136 -6.12 -13.75 -12.39
CA ARG A 136 -6.50 -14.79 -13.35
C ARG A 136 -6.35 -16.19 -12.74
N PRO A 137 -7.08 -17.19 -13.23
CA PRO A 137 -7.05 -18.56 -12.70
C PRO A 137 -5.65 -19.22 -12.71
N GLU A 138 -4.85 -18.91 -13.71
CA GLU A 138 -3.50 -19.46 -13.88
C GLU A 138 -2.46 -18.85 -12.93
N VAL A 139 -2.76 -17.69 -12.32
CA VAL A 139 -1.87 -17.02 -11.36
C VAL A 139 -2.01 -17.67 -9.99
N ARG A 140 -0.90 -18.14 -9.43
CA ARG A 140 -0.88 -18.71 -8.08
C ARG A 140 -1.20 -17.64 -7.03
N LYS A 141 -2.26 -17.85 -6.26
CA LYS A 141 -2.68 -16.96 -5.18
C LYS A 141 -2.15 -17.49 -3.85
N ILE A 142 -1.42 -16.67 -3.12
CA ILE A 142 -0.77 -17.05 -1.86
C ILE A 142 -1.22 -16.06 -0.79
N ALA A 143 -1.62 -16.57 0.37
CA ALA A 143 -1.88 -15.77 1.56
C ALA A 143 -0.70 -15.94 2.54
N TYR A 144 -0.01 -14.84 2.86
CA TYR A 144 1.09 -14.86 3.83
C TYR A 144 0.75 -13.98 5.03
N ALA A 145 0.43 -14.61 6.15
CA ALA A 145 0.10 -13.96 7.41
C ALA A 145 -0.87 -12.74 7.31
N PRO A 146 -1.92 -12.79 6.46
CA PRO A 146 -2.94 -11.75 6.53
C PRO A 146 -3.76 -11.96 7.80
N SER A 147 -4.10 -10.88 8.50
CA SER A 147 -4.92 -10.97 9.69
C SER A 147 -6.31 -10.38 9.45
N MET A 148 -7.29 -11.05 10.05
CA MET A 148 -8.64 -10.53 10.26
C MET A 148 -8.75 -10.18 11.74
N TRP A 149 -9.13 -8.96 12.05
CA TRP A 149 -9.44 -8.60 13.43
C TRP A 149 -10.90 -8.96 13.70
N PRO A 150 -11.22 -9.56 14.85
CA PRO A 150 -12.63 -9.81 15.24
C PRO A 150 -13.39 -8.52 15.50
#